data_80b186e67a309a20d4aaa6999ef78d2a
#
_entry.id   80b186e67a309a20d4aaa6999ef78d2a
#
_cell.length_a   1.000
_cell.length_b   1.000
_cell.length_c   1.000
_cell.angle_alpha   90.00
_cell.angle_beta   90.00
_cell.angle_gamma   90.00
#
_symmetry.space_group_name_H-M   'P 1'
#
loop_
_entity.id
_entity.type
_entity.pdbx_description
1 polymer ?
#
loop_
_entity_poly.entity_id
_entity_poly.type
_entity_poly.pdbx_seq_one_letter_code
_entity_poly.pdbx_strand_id
1 'polypeptide(L)'
;SACPVANATPMTMIINIPEQVLLIKVTRLGDADNRTTGFVLVFYDVTQVVSQAAETAEAAEVRGKNLRLTRIPVVSNQQVVFVDADEVLCLESQAHYTRVLTREGYHFCNLSIGDLHSRLDPARFMRVHRCFIVNLRGVSGLGREGSKTTVLLKGGREPIPVSRNALASLREALGLSSRH
;
A
#
# COMPACT_ATOMS: atom_id res chain seq x y z
N SER A 1 34.93 13.80 -21.20
CA SER A 1 34.45 12.44 -20.84
C SER A 1 33.09 12.56 -20.23
N ALA A 2 32.06 12.30 -21.02
CA ALA A 2 30.67 12.28 -20.55
C ALA A 2 30.45 10.98 -19.78
N CYS A 3 29.98 11.08 -18.55
CA CYS A 3 29.57 9.91 -17.75
C CYS A 3 28.30 9.31 -18.38
N PRO A 4 28.26 8.06 -18.79
CA PRO A 4 27.07 7.46 -19.37
C PRO A 4 26.08 7.13 -18.24
N VAL A 5 25.20 8.06 -17.91
CA VAL A 5 24.05 7.79 -17.07
C VAL A 5 22.95 7.23 -17.95
N ALA A 6 22.86 5.93 -18.00
CA ALA A 6 21.82 5.24 -18.74
C ALA A 6 20.43 5.51 -18.15
N ASN A 7 19.47 5.82 -19.01
CA ASN A 7 18.04 6.01 -18.73
C ASN A 7 17.33 4.70 -18.30
N ALA A 8 17.72 4.12 -17.19
CA ALA A 8 17.00 3.00 -16.59
C ALA A 8 16.29 3.52 -15.34
N THR A 9 14.98 3.38 -15.32
CA THR A 9 14.15 3.70 -14.14
C THR A 9 14.69 2.92 -12.94
N PRO A 10 15.17 3.57 -11.88
CA PRO A 10 15.71 2.87 -10.72
C PRO A 10 14.57 2.08 -10.04
N MET A 11 14.84 0.83 -9.73
CA MET A 11 13.95 0.01 -8.92
C MET A 11 14.20 0.30 -7.45
N THR A 12 13.15 0.62 -6.71
CA THR A 12 13.23 0.89 -5.27
C THR A 12 12.56 -0.24 -4.52
N MET A 13 13.25 -0.78 -3.52
CA MET A 13 12.76 -1.83 -2.62
C MET A 13 12.88 -1.37 -1.18
N ILE A 14 11.93 -1.75 -0.34
CA ILE A 14 11.99 -1.55 1.11
C ILE A 14 12.07 -2.91 1.76
N ILE A 15 13.07 -3.11 2.60
CA ILE A 15 13.26 -4.32 3.40
C ILE A 15 13.10 -3.94 4.86
N ASN A 16 12.15 -4.60 5.52
CA ASN A 16 11.96 -4.49 6.96
C ASN A 16 12.61 -5.71 7.62
N ILE A 17 13.69 -5.47 8.35
CA ILE A 17 14.35 -6.48 9.20
C ILE A 17 14.10 -6.12 10.66
N PRO A 18 14.15 -7.09 11.60
CA PRO A 18 14.01 -6.77 13.01
C PRO A 18 14.94 -5.61 13.38
N GLU A 19 14.39 -4.54 13.94
CA GLU A 19 15.07 -3.31 14.38
C GLU A 19 15.53 -2.34 13.29
N GLN A 20 15.42 -2.65 11.98
CA GLN A 20 15.88 -1.76 10.91
C GLN A 20 14.93 -1.75 9.70
N VAL A 21 14.73 -0.58 9.13
CA VAL A 21 14.04 -0.40 7.85
C VAL A 21 15.04 0.11 6.82
N LEU A 22 15.30 -0.69 5.79
CA LEU A 22 16.23 -0.36 4.72
C LEU A 22 15.49 -0.04 3.44
N LEU A 23 15.78 1.12 2.87
CA LEU A 23 15.40 1.49 1.51
C LEU A 23 16.56 1.11 0.58
N ILE A 24 16.31 0.22 -0.38
CA ILE A 24 17.30 -0.21 -1.36
C ILE A 24 16.94 0.36 -2.71
N LYS A 25 17.85 1.13 -3.29
CA LYS A 25 17.74 1.63 -4.65
C LYS A 25 18.67 0.84 -5.55
N VAL A 26 18.11 0.18 -6.56
CA VAL A 26 18.87 -0.58 -7.55
C VAL A 26 18.88 0.21 -8.86
N THR A 27 20.06 0.55 -9.33
CA THR A 27 20.25 1.24 -10.62
C THR A 27 21.05 0.34 -11.52
N ARG A 28 20.55 0.10 -12.72
CA ARG A 28 21.27 -0.66 -13.76
C ARG A 28 22.34 0.22 -14.40
N LEU A 29 23.53 -0.32 -14.54
CA LEU A 29 24.60 0.27 -15.34
C LEU A 29 24.58 -0.37 -16.73
N GLY A 30 24.62 0.45 -17.76
CA GLY A 30 24.72 0.03 -19.14
C GLY A 30 25.96 0.62 -19.82
N ASP A 31 26.44 -0.04 -20.87
CA ASP A 31 27.44 0.50 -21.78
C ASP A 31 26.80 1.40 -22.86
N ALA A 32 27.61 1.91 -23.77
CA ALA A 32 27.14 2.73 -24.88
C ALA A 32 26.14 2.02 -25.82
N ASP A 33 26.15 0.68 -25.83
CA ASP A 33 25.24 -0.17 -26.59
C ASP A 33 24.01 -0.60 -25.78
N ASN A 34 23.77 0.02 -24.64
CA ASN A 34 22.66 -0.29 -23.69
C ASN A 34 22.67 -1.72 -23.15
N ARG A 35 23.82 -2.42 -23.19
CA ARG A 35 23.98 -3.72 -22.55
C ARG A 35 24.24 -3.54 -21.07
N THR A 36 23.62 -4.38 -20.24
CA THR A 36 23.83 -4.33 -18.80
C THR A 36 25.26 -4.75 -18.45
N THR A 37 26.02 -3.84 -17.87
CA THR A 37 27.38 -4.07 -17.38
C THR A 37 27.43 -4.32 -15.88
N GLY A 38 26.35 -3.95 -15.16
CA GLY A 38 26.29 -4.14 -13.72
C GLY A 38 25.08 -3.47 -13.09
N PHE A 39 25.06 -3.52 -11.77
CA PHE A 39 24.03 -2.85 -10.96
C PHE A 39 24.73 -2.10 -9.81
N VAL A 40 24.21 -0.92 -9.49
CA VAL A 40 24.54 -0.18 -8.26
C VAL A 40 23.37 -0.35 -7.30
N LEU A 41 23.67 -0.84 -6.10
CA LEU A 41 22.73 -0.92 -5.00
C LEU A 41 23.12 0.11 -3.97
N VAL A 42 22.20 0.99 -3.63
CA VAL A 42 22.37 1.99 -2.57
C VAL A 42 21.38 1.64 -1.46
N PHE A 43 21.92 1.48 -0.26
CA PHE A 43 21.16 1.17 0.94
C PHE A 43 21.03 2.43 1.79
N TYR A 44 19.81 2.76 2.16
CA TYR A 44 19.52 3.83 3.11
C TYR A 44 18.87 3.22 4.35
N ASP A 45 19.43 3.46 5.50
CA ASP A 45 18.76 3.19 6.77
C ASP A 45 17.75 4.31 7.01
N VAL A 46 16.46 3.97 6.90
CA VAL A 46 15.36 4.91 7.11
C VAL A 46 14.61 4.62 8.41
N THR A 47 15.20 3.80 9.29
CA THR A 47 14.60 3.39 10.57
C THR A 47 14.15 4.59 11.40
N GLN A 48 15.01 5.57 11.58
CA GLN A 48 14.69 6.77 12.38
C GLN A 48 13.58 7.61 11.74
N VAL A 49 13.59 7.74 10.41
CA VAL A 49 12.55 8.52 9.70
C VAL A 49 11.18 7.84 9.84
N VAL A 50 11.17 6.51 9.77
CA VAL A 50 9.94 5.71 9.92
C VAL A 50 9.49 5.69 11.37
N SER A 51 10.43 5.57 12.33
CA SER A 51 10.12 5.60 13.77
C SER A 51 9.59 6.96 14.21
N GLN A 52 10.18 8.07 13.76
CA GLN A 52 9.67 9.41 14.05
C GLN A 52 8.29 9.65 13.47
N ALA A 53 8.00 9.11 12.27
CA ALA A 53 6.67 9.16 11.70
C ALA A 53 5.67 8.29 12.49
N ALA A 54 6.14 7.16 13.04
CA ALA A 54 5.34 6.30 13.91
C ALA A 54 5.14 6.94 15.31
N GLU A 55 6.18 7.52 15.90
CA GLU A 55 6.11 8.23 17.19
C GLU A 55 5.21 9.46 17.14
N THR A 56 5.18 10.20 16.02
CA THR A 56 4.23 11.29 15.81
C THR A 56 2.80 10.76 15.72
N ALA A 57 2.62 9.57 15.19
CA ALA A 57 1.33 8.88 15.19
C ALA A 57 0.97 8.31 16.58
N GLU A 58 1.95 7.77 17.33
CA GLU A 58 1.76 7.25 18.69
C GLU A 58 1.59 8.36 19.73
N ALA A 59 2.27 9.48 19.60
CA ALA A 59 2.03 10.67 20.45
C ALA A 59 0.61 11.22 20.27
N ALA A 60 -0.02 10.97 19.13
CA ALA A 60 -1.44 11.22 18.92
C ALA A 60 -2.33 10.14 19.58
N GLU A 61 -1.83 8.90 19.78
CA GLU A 61 -2.56 7.82 20.45
C GLU A 61 -2.64 8.02 21.97
N VAL A 62 -1.63 8.62 22.60
CA VAL A 62 -1.62 8.91 24.06
C VAL A 62 -2.65 9.99 24.43
N ARG A 63 -3.13 10.77 23.47
CA ARG A 63 -4.12 11.84 23.71
C ARG A 63 -5.58 11.45 23.44
N GLY A 64 -5.88 10.24 23.04
CA GLY A 64 -7.29 9.87 22.87
C GLY A 64 -7.46 8.46 22.31
N LYS A 65 -8.05 7.61 23.10
CA LYS A 65 -8.63 6.33 22.65
C LYS A 65 -9.44 6.58 21.36
N ASN A 66 -9.02 5.96 20.24
CA ASN A 66 -9.71 5.93 18.95
C ASN A 66 -9.41 7.03 17.92
N LEU A 67 -8.20 7.58 17.84
CA LEU A 67 -7.84 8.37 16.66
C LEU A 67 -7.59 7.43 15.46
N ARG A 68 -8.60 7.33 14.62
CA ARG A 68 -8.52 6.62 13.35
C ARG A 68 -7.55 7.32 12.42
N LEU A 69 -6.77 6.55 11.66
CA LEU A 69 -5.87 7.09 10.65
C LEU A 69 -6.68 7.81 9.57
N THR A 70 -6.49 9.13 9.50
CA THR A 70 -7.01 9.95 8.40
C THR A 70 -6.01 10.08 7.26
N ARG A 71 -4.71 9.81 7.54
CA ARG A 71 -3.62 9.85 6.60
C ARG A 71 -2.72 8.63 6.76
N ILE A 72 -2.29 8.05 5.65
CA ILE A 72 -1.40 6.88 5.63
C ILE A 72 0.01 7.35 5.26
N PRO A 73 1.03 7.06 6.11
CA PRO A 73 2.41 7.35 5.77
C PRO A 73 2.88 6.41 4.65
N VAL A 74 3.37 6.97 3.57
CA VAL A 74 3.93 6.22 2.45
C VAL A 74 5.31 6.74 2.10
N VAL A 75 6.15 5.88 1.53
CA VAL A 75 7.49 6.24 1.10
C VAL A 75 7.46 6.58 -0.38
N SER A 76 7.89 7.80 -0.71
CA SER A 76 8.05 8.29 -2.08
C SER A 76 9.36 9.08 -2.17
N ASN A 77 10.19 8.78 -3.18
CA ASN A 77 11.44 9.50 -3.44
C ASN A 77 12.33 9.73 -2.20
N GLN A 78 12.48 8.69 -1.35
CA GLN A 78 13.28 8.75 -0.10
C GLN A 78 12.70 9.68 0.99
N GLN A 79 11.45 10.07 0.84
CA GLN A 79 10.72 10.87 1.82
C GLN A 79 9.48 10.14 2.28
N VAL A 80 9.09 10.37 3.53
CA VAL A 80 7.78 9.96 4.01
C VAL A 80 6.79 11.05 3.66
N VAL A 81 5.80 10.71 2.86
CA VAL A 81 4.68 11.57 2.52
C VAL A 81 3.40 10.97 3.07
N PHE A 82 2.39 11.79 3.29
CA PHE A 82 1.11 11.33 3.82
C PHE A 82 0.05 11.37 2.73
N VAL A 83 -0.57 10.22 2.49
CA VAL A 83 -1.71 10.07 1.58
C VAL A 83 -2.99 10.13 2.40
N ASP A 84 -3.92 10.98 2.00
CA ASP A 84 -5.22 11.05 2.67
C ASP A 84 -6.00 9.74 2.47
N ALA A 85 -6.60 9.24 3.55
CA ALA A 85 -7.38 8.01 3.49
C ALA A 85 -8.56 8.08 2.49
N ASP A 86 -9.03 9.30 2.18
CA ASP A 86 -10.08 9.53 1.17
C ASP A 86 -9.62 9.22 -0.26
N GLU A 87 -8.32 9.33 -0.54
CA GLU A 87 -7.73 9.07 -1.85
C GLU A 87 -7.41 7.59 -2.05
N VAL A 88 -7.35 6.82 -0.97
CA VAL A 88 -7.00 5.40 -1.00
C VAL A 88 -8.18 4.58 -1.51
N LEU A 89 -7.92 3.77 -2.53
CA LEU A 89 -8.88 2.83 -3.11
C LEU A 89 -8.73 1.43 -2.50
N CYS A 90 -7.49 1.00 -2.30
CA CYS A 90 -7.17 -0.35 -1.81
C CYS A 90 -5.80 -0.38 -1.15
N LEU A 91 -5.67 -1.29 -0.18
CA LEU A 91 -4.42 -1.67 0.45
C LEU A 91 -4.15 -3.14 0.12
N GLU A 92 -2.95 -3.44 -0.32
CA GLU A 92 -2.51 -4.78 -0.67
C GLU A 92 -1.27 -5.16 0.12
N SER A 93 -1.36 -6.26 0.87
CA SER A 93 -0.20 -6.81 1.58
C SER A 93 0.79 -7.42 0.60
N GLN A 94 2.01 -6.95 0.67
CA GLN A 94 3.19 -7.57 0.06
C GLN A 94 4.08 -8.09 1.20
N ALA A 95 5.02 -8.98 0.90
CA ALA A 95 5.77 -9.72 1.92
C ALA A 95 6.24 -8.88 3.12
N HIS A 96 6.78 -7.68 2.89
CA HIS A 96 7.38 -6.83 3.93
C HIS A 96 6.80 -5.42 4.00
N TYR A 97 5.82 -5.07 3.16
CA TYR A 97 5.21 -3.75 3.10
C TYR A 97 3.75 -3.85 2.65
N THR A 98 3.04 -2.75 2.75
CA THR A 98 1.70 -2.63 2.19
C THR A 98 1.72 -1.68 0.99
N ARG A 99 1.20 -2.13 -0.16
CA ARG A 99 0.94 -1.26 -1.30
C ARG A 99 -0.34 -0.50 -1.06
N VAL A 100 -0.27 0.81 -1.19
CA VAL A 100 -1.41 1.73 -1.07
C VAL A 100 -1.79 2.16 -2.48
N LEU A 101 -2.94 1.73 -2.95
CA LEU A 101 -3.47 2.12 -4.25
C LEU A 101 -4.32 3.36 -4.13
N THR A 102 -3.97 4.39 -4.88
CA THR A 102 -4.74 5.63 -5.07
C THR A 102 -5.19 5.77 -6.53
N ARG A 103 -5.85 6.87 -6.85
CA ARG A 103 -6.17 7.19 -8.26
C ARG A 103 -4.93 7.50 -9.09
N GLU A 104 -3.89 8.05 -8.47
CA GLU A 104 -2.64 8.44 -9.12
C GLU A 104 -1.69 7.26 -9.35
N GLY A 105 -1.80 6.19 -8.53
CA GLY A 105 -0.96 5.02 -8.64
C GLY A 105 -0.76 4.28 -7.33
N TYR A 106 0.35 3.53 -7.28
CA TYR A 106 0.76 2.76 -6.11
C TYR A 106 1.81 3.51 -5.30
N HIS A 107 1.64 3.49 -4.00
CA HIS A 107 2.61 3.96 -3.01
C HIS A 107 2.99 2.79 -2.09
N PHE A 108 4.10 2.92 -1.38
CA PHE A 108 4.59 1.90 -0.45
C PHE A 108 4.47 2.39 0.99
N CYS A 109 3.85 1.59 1.84
CA CYS A 109 3.68 1.84 3.26
C CYS A 109 4.38 0.75 4.06
N ASN A 110 5.16 1.13 5.07
CA ASN A 110 5.88 0.19 5.93
C ASN A 110 4.99 -0.45 7.01
N LEU A 111 3.82 0.12 7.26
CA LEU A 111 2.87 -0.48 8.20
C LEU A 111 2.31 -1.77 7.63
N SER A 112 2.14 -2.77 8.47
CA SER A 112 1.51 -4.02 8.07
C SER A 112 0.04 -3.80 7.73
N ILE A 113 -0.52 -4.67 6.89
CA ILE A 113 -1.96 -4.61 6.57
C ILE A 113 -2.84 -4.82 7.81
N GLY A 114 -2.32 -5.53 8.82
CA GLY A 114 -2.98 -5.73 10.12
C GLY A 114 -3.06 -4.43 10.91
N ASP A 115 -1.95 -3.71 11.02
CA ASP A 115 -1.87 -2.41 11.71
C ASP A 115 -2.78 -1.37 11.04
N LEU A 116 -2.72 -1.30 9.72
CA LEU A 116 -3.61 -0.41 8.95
C LEU A 116 -5.08 -0.77 9.17
N HIS A 117 -5.42 -2.07 9.18
CA HIS A 117 -6.79 -2.51 9.42
C HIS A 117 -7.33 -2.09 10.79
N SER A 118 -6.52 -2.19 11.83
CA SER A 118 -6.93 -1.83 13.20
C SER A 118 -7.12 -0.32 13.40
N ARG A 119 -6.43 0.49 12.60
CA ARG A 119 -6.35 1.96 12.75
C ARG A 119 -7.20 2.73 11.74
N LEU A 120 -7.63 2.10 10.65
CA LEU A 120 -8.50 2.73 9.66
C LEU A 120 -9.97 2.70 10.08
N ASP A 121 -10.77 3.59 9.51
CA ASP A 121 -12.21 3.64 9.78
C ASP A 121 -12.93 2.41 9.21
N PRO A 122 -13.48 1.50 10.04
CA PRO A 122 -14.18 0.30 9.57
C PRO A 122 -15.49 0.61 8.82
N ALA A 123 -16.06 1.82 8.96
CA ALA A 123 -17.20 2.24 8.15
C ALA A 123 -16.80 2.53 6.69
N ARG A 124 -15.52 2.69 6.42
CA ARG A 124 -14.98 3.03 5.11
C ARG A 124 -14.08 1.96 4.53
N PHE A 125 -13.31 1.30 5.38
CA PHE A 125 -12.32 0.31 4.98
C PHE A 125 -12.71 -1.07 5.47
N MET A 126 -12.77 -2.00 4.54
CA MET A 126 -13.12 -3.38 4.85
C MET A 126 -12.06 -4.35 4.37
N ARG A 127 -11.65 -5.27 5.24
CA ARG A 127 -10.75 -6.35 4.87
C ARG A 127 -11.53 -7.45 4.14
N VAL A 128 -11.38 -7.50 2.83
CA VAL A 128 -12.10 -8.45 1.96
C VAL A 128 -11.32 -9.74 1.73
N HIS A 129 -10.01 -9.70 1.95
CA HIS A 129 -9.11 -10.85 1.80
C HIS A 129 -7.95 -10.75 2.79
N ARG A 130 -7.25 -11.87 3.05
CA ARG A 130 -6.05 -11.84 3.93
C ARG A 130 -5.00 -10.79 3.49
N CYS A 131 -4.93 -10.53 2.18
CA CYS A 131 -3.98 -9.59 1.59
C CYS A 131 -4.61 -8.27 1.13
N PHE A 132 -5.93 -8.08 1.26
CA PHE A 132 -6.59 -6.89 0.70
C PHE A 132 -7.56 -6.24 1.67
N ILE A 133 -7.43 -4.90 1.78
CA ILE A 133 -8.41 -4.00 2.40
C ILE A 133 -8.89 -3.05 1.30
N VAL A 134 -10.19 -2.89 1.14
CA VAL A 134 -10.78 -1.98 0.16
C VAL A 134 -11.47 -0.81 0.83
N ASN A 135 -11.40 0.36 0.20
CA ASN A 135 -12.24 1.48 0.55
C ASN A 135 -13.62 1.28 -0.10
N LEU A 136 -14.66 1.13 0.72
CA LEU A 136 -16.03 0.88 0.24
C LEU A 136 -16.54 1.97 -0.72
N ARG A 137 -16.11 3.22 -0.55
CA ARG A 137 -16.44 4.32 -1.46
C ARG A 137 -15.75 4.21 -2.81
N GLY A 138 -14.64 3.47 -2.89
CA GLY A 138 -13.88 3.18 -4.10
C GLY A 138 -14.43 2.00 -4.90
N VAL A 139 -15.34 1.23 -4.33
CA VAL A 139 -15.96 0.08 -5.01
C VAL A 139 -16.93 0.57 -6.09
N SER A 140 -16.75 0.06 -7.29
CA SER A 140 -17.67 0.30 -8.42
C SER A 140 -18.66 -0.84 -8.63
N GLY A 141 -18.33 -2.04 -8.15
CA GLY A 141 -19.18 -3.21 -8.29
C GLY A 141 -18.58 -4.49 -7.78
N LEU A 142 -19.33 -5.58 -7.88
CA LEU A 142 -18.86 -6.93 -7.65
C LEU A 142 -18.83 -7.68 -8.98
N GLY A 143 -17.73 -8.37 -9.23
CA GLY A 143 -17.54 -9.25 -10.36
C GLY A 143 -17.51 -10.70 -9.94
N ARG A 144 -17.41 -11.58 -10.92
CA ARG A 144 -17.24 -13.02 -10.72
C ARG A 144 -16.18 -13.54 -11.68
N GLU A 145 -15.19 -14.22 -11.15
CA GLU A 145 -14.14 -14.87 -11.93
C GLU A 145 -14.17 -16.37 -11.59
N GLY A 146 -14.79 -17.15 -12.49
CA GLY A 146 -15.11 -18.55 -12.21
C GLY A 146 -16.03 -18.69 -10.99
N SER A 147 -15.56 -19.40 -9.97
CA SER A 147 -16.28 -19.60 -8.68
C SER A 147 -15.99 -18.51 -7.63
N LYS A 148 -15.06 -17.57 -7.92
CA LYS A 148 -14.60 -16.56 -6.97
C LYS A 148 -15.32 -15.23 -7.21
N THR A 149 -15.76 -14.60 -6.13
CA THR A 149 -16.28 -13.22 -6.18
C THR A 149 -15.12 -12.25 -6.11
N THR A 150 -15.17 -11.18 -6.88
CA THR A 150 -14.18 -10.12 -6.91
C THR A 150 -14.83 -8.75 -6.70
N VAL A 151 -14.05 -7.81 -6.15
CA VAL A 151 -14.41 -6.39 -6.06
C VAL A 151 -13.84 -5.68 -7.28
N LEU A 152 -14.66 -4.86 -7.91
CA LEU A 152 -14.26 -3.95 -8.97
C LEU A 152 -14.09 -2.55 -8.36
N LEU A 153 -12.95 -1.91 -8.61
CA LEU A 153 -12.67 -0.56 -8.16
C LEU A 153 -12.94 0.48 -9.24
N LYS A 154 -13.25 1.69 -8.82
CA LYS A 154 -13.33 2.85 -9.72
C LYS A 154 -11.99 3.07 -10.41
N GLY A 155 -12.01 3.32 -11.73
CA GLY A 155 -10.80 3.53 -12.53
C GLY A 155 -10.25 2.28 -13.23
N GLY A 156 -11.03 1.18 -13.30
CA GLY A 156 -10.70 0.03 -14.17
C GLY A 156 -9.46 -0.76 -13.76
N ARG A 157 -9.17 -0.83 -12.47
CA ARG A 157 -8.04 -1.61 -11.91
C ARG A 157 -8.36 -3.11 -11.89
N GLU A 158 -7.33 -3.94 -11.68
CA GLU A 158 -7.48 -5.38 -11.56
C GLU A 158 -8.53 -5.77 -10.51
N PRO A 159 -9.36 -6.78 -10.78
CA PRO A 159 -10.36 -7.27 -9.83
C PRO A 159 -9.70 -7.81 -8.55
N ILE A 160 -10.22 -7.42 -7.39
CA ILE A 160 -9.69 -7.82 -6.09
C ILE A 160 -10.45 -9.05 -5.59
N PRO A 161 -9.76 -10.13 -5.22
CA PRO A 161 -10.40 -11.34 -4.72
C PRO A 161 -11.06 -11.11 -3.36
N VAL A 162 -12.25 -11.67 -3.19
CA VAL A 162 -12.99 -11.64 -1.91
C VAL A 162 -12.97 -13.01 -1.27
N SER A 163 -12.61 -13.08 0.00
CA SER A 163 -12.69 -14.33 0.76
C SER A 163 -14.15 -14.72 1.02
N ARG A 164 -14.43 -16.01 1.13
CA ARG A 164 -15.79 -16.51 1.41
C ARG A 164 -16.37 -15.90 2.69
N ASN A 165 -15.57 -15.76 3.72
CA ASN A 165 -15.99 -15.21 5.01
C ASN A 165 -16.32 -13.71 4.96
N ALA A 166 -15.66 -12.95 4.09
CA ALA A 166 -15.89 -11.51 3.96
C ALA A 166 -17.08 -11.17 3.04
N LEU A 167 -17.54 -12.12 2.22
CA LEU A 167 -18.52 -11.84 1.17
C LEU A 167 -19.86 -11.36 1.73
N ALA A 168 -20.37 -12.01 2.79
CA ALA A 168 -21.64 -11.64 3.40
C ALA A 168 -21.62 -10.20 3.95
N SER A 169 -20.60 -9.90 4.76
CA SER A 169 -20.40 -8.57 5.35
C SER A 169 -20.14 -7.49 4.29
N LEU A 170 -19.44 -7.85 3.20
CA LEU A 170 -19.21 -6.93 2.09
C LEU A 170 -20.52 -6.56 1.36
N ARG A 171 -21.37 -7.54 1.12
CA ARG A 171 -22.70 -7.30 0.51
C ARG A 171 -23.55 -6.41 1.40
N GLU A 172 -23.55 -6.65 2.69
CA GLU A 172 -24.25 -5.82 3.68
C GLU A 172 -23.73 -4.38 3.67
N ALA A 173 -22.39 -4.21 3.74
CA ALA A 173 -21.74 -2.89 3.71
C ALA A 173 -22.01 -2.10 2.41
N LEU A 174 -22.23 -2.80 1.29
CA LEU A 174 -22.58 -2.22 0.00
C LEU A 174 -24.10 -2.05 -0.20
N GLY A 175 -24.93 -2.41 0.79
CA GLY A 175 -26.39 -2.33 0.67
C GLY A 175 -27.01 -3.37 -0.27
N LEU A 176 -26.27 -4.46 -0.58
CA LEU A 176 -26.70 -5.51 -1.50
C LEU A 176 -27.33 -6.73 -0.77
N SER A 177 -27.63 -6.59 0.52
CA SER A 177 -28.35 -7.61 1.27
C SER A 177 -29.78 -7.68 0.77
N SER A 178 -30.17 -8.84 0.22
CA SER A 178 -31.58 -9.10 -0.10
C SER A 178 -32.39 -9.02 1.20
N ARG A 179 -33.25 -8.03 1.33
CA ARG A 179 -34.33 -8.10 2.32
C ARG A 179 -35.24 -9.27 1.91
N HIS A 180 -35.21 -10.32 2.69
CA HIS A 180 -36.31 -11.28 2.74
C HIS A 180 -37.36 -10.75 3.66
#